data_015f1d3dba394101fb445031c054ad9b
#
_entry.id   015f1d3dba394101fb445031c054ad9b
#
_cell.length_a   1.000
_cell.length_b   1.000
_cell.length_c   1.000
_cell.angle_alpha   90.00
_cell.angle_beta   90.00
_cell.angle_gamma   90.00
#
_symmetry.space_group_name_H-M   'P 1'
#
loop_
_entity.id
_entity.type
_entity.pdbx_description
1 polymer ?
#
loop_
_entity_poly.entity_id
_entity_poly.type
_entity_poly.pdbx_seq_one_letter_code
_entity_poly.pdbx_strand_id
1 'polypeptide(L)'
;MDLIKVVCGIIFKDDLVLICRRKAEKSLGGYWEFPGGKVEDGESNEESLLRELIEELNLKVKIKQHFFDTVHQYDNGAIELISFICETENIASESTDHDQLQWVKVSDLLDWKLAPADIPIAKKLIEEFKG
;
A
#
# COMPACT_ATOMS: atom_id res chain seq x y z
N MET A 1 -14.53 -19.87 1.11
CA MET A 1 -13.18 -19.40 0.79
C MET A 1 -12.76 -18.33 1.78
N ASP A 2 -11.57 -18.48 2.30
CA ASP A 2 -11.10 -17.58 3.32
C ASP A 2 -10.75 -16.20 2.74
N LEU A 3 -11.14 -15.18 3.47
CA LEU A 3 -10.81 -13.81 3.13
C LEU A 3 -9.50 -13.45 3.83
N ILE A 4 -8.48 -13.15 3.04
CA ILE A 4 -7.17 -12.79 3.58
C ILE A 4 -7.14 -11.28 3.83
N LYS A 5 -6.83 -10.90 5.06
CA LYS A 5 -6.68 -9.48 5.42
C LYS A 5 -5.28 -9.01 5.09
N VAL A 6 -5.21 -7.94 4.32
CA VAL A 6 -3.96 -7.27 3.96
C VAL A 6 -4.10 -5.80 4.30
N VAL A 7 -3.08 -5.23 4.92
CA VAL A 7 -3.06 -3.80 5.24
C VAL A 7 -2.09 -3.10 4.33
N CYS A 8 -2.37 -1.85 3.99
CA CYS A 8 -1.44 -1.03 3.22
C CYS A 8 -1.42 0.40 3.73
N GLY A 9 -0.30 1.06 3.51
CA GLY A 9 -0.11 2.46 3.90
C GLY A 9 -0.12 3.37 2.70
N ILE A 10 -0.97 4.38 2.76
CA ILE A 10 -0.94 5.49 1.83
C ILE A 10 -0.04 6.52 2.50
N ILE A 11 1.25 6.46 2.20
CA ILE A 11 2.27 7.15 2.96
C ILE A 11 2.60 8.47 2.28
N PHE A 12 2.23 9.55 2.95
CA PHE A 12 2.53 10.90 2.47
C PHE A 12 3.85 11.40 3.01
N LYS A 13 4.60 12.02 2.14
CA LYS A 13 5.75 12.85 2.47
C LYS A 13 5.60 14.11 1.65
N ASP A 14 5.34 15.23 2.33
CA ASP A 14 4.92 16.47 1.67
C ASP A 14 3.64 16.18 0.86
N ASP A 15 3.61 16.47 -0.41
CA ASP A 15 2.44 16.24 -1.27
C ASP A 15 2.52 14.96 -2.07
N LEU A 16 3.52 14.11 -1.78
CA LEU A 16 3.78 12.90 -2.56
C LEU A 16 3.40 11.66 -1.78
N VAL A 17 3.01 10.61 -2.52
CA VAL A 17 2.62 9.32 -1.98
C VAL A 17 3.58 8.26 -2.48
N LEU A 18 3.94 7.32 -1.62
CA LEU A 18 4.84 6.23 -1.96
C LEU A 18 4.10 5.09 -2.63
N ILE A 19 4.59 4.67 -3.81
CA ILE A 19 4.17 3.41 -4.44
C ILE A 19 5.41 2.56 -4.71
N CYS A 20 5.20 1.24 -4.73
CA CYS A 20 6.28 0.27 -4.82
C CYS A 20 5.96 -0.73 -5.93
N ARG A 21 6.96 -1.08 -6.75
CA ARG A 21 6.77 -2.06 -7.82
C ARG A 21 7.18 -3.45 -7.35
N ARG A 22 6.28 -4.41 -7.49
CA ARG A 22 6.52 -5.80 -7.09
C ARG A 22 7.58 -6.42 -8.01
N LYS A 23 8.47 -7.19 -7.41
CA LYS A 23 9.52 -7.91 -8.15
C LYS A 23 8.90 -8.85 -9.19
N ALA A 24 9.58 -9.00 -10.32
CA ALA A 24 9.08 -9.78 -11.46
C ALA A 24 8.74 -11.22 -11.11
N GLU A 25 9.47 -11.83 -10.18
CA GLU A 25 9.26 -13.22 -9.79
C GLU A 25 8.09 -13.44 -8.82
N LYS A 26 7.51 -12.37 -8.29
CA LYS A 26 6.38 -12.47 -7.38
C LYS A 26 5.06 -12.44 -8.16
N SER A 27 3.97 -12.87 -7.50
CA SER A 27 2.64 -12.74 -8.08
C SER A 27 2.38 -11.26 -8.35
N LEU A 28 1.74 -10.95 -9.47
CA LEU A 28 1.54 -9.57 -9.93
C LEU A 28 2.86 -8.80 -10.08
N GLY A 29 3.93 -9.50 -10.48
CA GLY A 29 5.23 -8.88 -10.72
C GLY A 29 5.13 -7.77 -11.76
N GLY A 30 5.81 -6.66 -11.51
CA GLY A 30 5.76 -5.49 -12.38
C GLY A 30 4.63 -4.52 -12.09
N TYR A 31 3.64 -4.92 -11.28
CA TYR A 31 2.57 -4.02 -10.84
C TYR A 31 3.04 -3.17 -9.68
N TRP A 32 2.50 -1.96 -9.61
CA TRP A 32 2.74 -1.03 -8.52
C TRP A 32 1.65 -1.17 -7.46
N GLU A 33 2.00 -0.93 -6.21
CA GLU A 33 1.07 -1.06 -5.09
C GLU A 33 1.44 -0.11 -3.96
N PHE A 34 0.47 0.15 -3.07
CA PHE A 34 0.78 0.78 -1.80
C PHE A 34 1.43 -0.27 -0.90
N PRO A 35 2.52 0.07 -0.19
CA PRO A 35 3.24 -0.93 0.61
C PRO A 35 2.44 -1.39 1.84
N GLY A 36 2.66 -2.63 2.23
CA GLY A 36 2.01 -3.24 3.36
C GLY A 36 2.18 -4.76 3.32
N GLY A 37 1.27 -5.47 3.95
CA GLY A 37 1.34 -6.92 3.97
C GLY A 37 0.19 -7.57 4.72
N LYS A 38 0.29 -8.87 4.90
CA LYS A 38 -0.76 -9.65 5.56
C LYS A 38 -0.79 -9.37 7.06
N VAL A 39 -2.01 -9.31 7.59
CA VAL A 39 -2.22 -9.20 9.04
C VAL A 39 -1.95 -10.57 9.65
N GLU A 40 -1.08 -10.63 10.65
CA GLU A 40 -0.78 -11.87 11.35
C GLU A 40 -1.69 -12.04 12.57
N ASP A 41 -1.88 -13.30 12.98
CA ASP A 41 -2.70 -13.62 14.14
C ASP A 41 -2.17 -12.88 15.38
N GLY A 42 -3.09 -12.29 16.13
CA GLY A 42 -2.74 -11.58 17.36
C GLY A 42 -2.32 -10.14 17.16
N GLU A 43 -2.24 -9.67 15.91
CA GLU A 43 -1.94 -8.27 15.62
C GLU A 43 -3.19 -7.49 15.27
N SER A 44 -3.23 -6.21 15.66
CA SER A 44 -4.22 -5.30 15.10
C SER A 44 -3.78 -4.93 13.68
N ASN A 45 -4.69 -4.36 12.91
CA ASN A 45 -4.37 -3.91 11.56
C ASN A 45 -3.24 -2.88 11.58
N GLU A 46 -3.30 -1.93 12.52
CA GLU A 46 -2.29 -0.88 12.66
C GLU A 46 -0.92 -1.45 13.04
N GLU A 47 -0.90 -2.40 13.97
CA GLU A 47 0.35 -3.06 14.37
C GLU A 47 0.99 -3.79 13.21
N SER A 48 0.17 -4.50 12.41
CA SER A 48 0.64 -5.20 11.23
C SER A 48 1.26 -4.24 10.22
N LEU A 49 0.60 -3.12 9.98
CA LEU A 49 1.10 -2.15 9.01
C LEU A 49 2.44 -1.58 9.45
N LEU A 50 2.55 -1.17 10.72
CA LEU A 50 3.81 -0.62 11.22
C LEU A 50 4.95 -1.64 11.12
N ARG A 51 4.67 -2.91 11.46
CA ARG A 51 5.65 -3.99 11.37
C ARG A 51 6.10 -4.21 9.93
N GLU A 52 5.13 -4.34 9.01
CA GLU A 52 5.43 -4.59 7.60
C GLU A 52 6.28 -3.48 6.98
N LEU A 53 5.98 -2.23 7.30
CA LEU A 53 6.73 -1.10 6.75
C LEU A 53 8.17 -1.07 7.27
N ILE A 54 8.38 -1.47 8.51
CA ILE A 54 9.73 -1.56 9.06
C ILE A 54 10.48 -2.74 8.43
N GLU A 55 9.85 -3.90 8.32
CA GLU A 55 10.47 -5.09 7.75
C GLU A 55 10.85 -4.91 6.28
N GLU A 56 9.95 -4.37 5.48
CA GLU A 56 10.13 -4.27 4.04
C GLU A 56 10.92 -3.04 3.61
N LEU A 57 10.69 -1.92 4.27
CA LEU A 57 11.20 -0.61 3.82
C LEU A 57 12.10 0.08 4.83
N ASN A 58 12.24 -0.49 6.02
CA ASN A 58 12.91 0.16 7.14
C ASN A 58 12.36 1.58 7.36
N LEU A 59 11.05 1.72 7.22
CA LEU A 59 10.37 3.01 7.23
C LEU A 59 9.47 3.13 8.45
N LYS A 60 9.69 4.16 9.25
CA LYS A 60 8.80 4.53 10.35
C LYS A 60 7.78 5.54 9.84
N VAL A 61 6.52 5.27 10.12
CA VAL A 61 5.43 6.17 9.74
C VAL A 61 4.55 6.46 10.94
N LYS A 62 3.79 7.53 10.83
CA LYS A 62 2.74 7.84 11.76
C LYS A 62 1.41 7.55 11.07
N ILE A 63 0.62 6.64 11.62
CA ILE A 63 -0.71 6.35 11.09
C ILE A 63 -1.64 7.47 11.53
N LYS A 64 -2.27 8.14 10.58
CA LYS A 64 -3.17 9.26 10.85
C LYS A 64 -4.61 8.82 10.99
N GLN A 65 -5.08 7.97 10.09
CA GLN A 65 -6.46 7.50 10.11
C GLN A 65 -6.65 6.35 9.13
N HIS A 66 -7.66 5.54 9.42
CA HIS A 66 -8.16 4.56 8.45
C HIS A 66 -8.74 5.31 7.27
N PHE A 67 -8.54 4.78 6.07
CA PHE A 67 -9.00 5.44 4.86
C PHE A 67 -10.12 4.68 4.15
N PHE A 68 -9.85 3.45 3.70
CA PHE A 68 -10.80 2.75 2.85
C PHE A 68 -10.49 1.25 2.83
N ASP A 69 -11.54 0.43 2.75
CA ASP A 69 -11.39 -1.01 2.62
C ASP A 69 -11.96 -1.45 1.27
N THR A 70 -11.25 -2.34 0.60
CA THR A 70 -11.76 -2.95 -0.62
C THR A 70 -11.62 -4.47 -0.53
N VAL A 71 -12.49 -5.17 -1.25
CA VAL A 71 -12.37 -6.62 -1.39
C VAL A 71 -12.15 -6.91 -2.86
N HIS A 72 -11.12 -7.68 -3.16
CA HIS A 72 -10.82 -8.06 -4.54
C HIS A 72 -10.70 -9.56 -4.65
N GLN A 73 -11.40 -10.13 -5.63
CA GLN A 73 -11.39 -11.57 -5.90
C GLN A 73 -10.28 -11.87 -6.91
N TYR A 74 -9.34 -12.71 -6.49
CA TYR A 74 -8.33 -13.28 -7.37
C TYR A 74 -8.68 -14.73 -7.63
N ASP A 75 -7.99 -15.37 -8.58
CA ASP A 75 -8.25 -16.77 -8.92
C ASP A 75 -8.11 -17.71 -7.72
N ASN A 76 -7.21 -17.39 -6.80
CA ASN A 76 -6.90 -18.23 -5.65
C ASN A 76 -7.63 -17.84 -4.36
N GLY A 77 -8.58 -16.90 -4.43
CA GLY A 77 -9.31 -16.45 -3.25
C GLY A 77 -9.52 -14.96 -3.25
N ALA A 78 -9.98 -14.44 -2.11
CA ALA A 78 -10.29 -13.03 -1.98
C ALA A 78 -9.35 -12.36 -0.98
N ILE A 79 -9.05 -11.09 -1.23
CA ILE A 79 -8.25 -10.24 -0.36
C ILE A 79 -9.11 -9.08 0.11
N GLU A 80 -9.12 -8.83 1.42
CA GLU A 80 -9.65 -7.60 1.97
C GLU A 80 -8.45 -6.68 2.17
N LEU A 81 -8.38 -5.60 1.40
CA LEU A 81 -7.29 -4.63 1.48
C LEU A 81 -7.75 -3.43 2.30
N ILE A 82 -7.10 -3.25 3.45
CA ILE A 82 -7.45 -2.23 4.44
C ILE A 82 -6.36 -1.16 4.38
N SER A 83 -6.75 0.08 4.03
CA SER A 83 -5.77 1.15 3.84
C SER A 83 -5.84 2.20 4.93
N PHE A 84 -4.68 2.75 5.24
CA PHE A 84 -4.52 3.80 6.25
C PHE A 84 -3.72 4.96 5.67
N ILE A 85 -4.15 6.17 5.98
CA ILE A 85 -3.37 7.37 5.66
C ILE A 85 -2.24 7.47 6.68
N CYS A 86 -1.03 7.59 6.19
CA CYS A 86 0.16 7.69 7.02
C CYS A 86 1.01 8.88 6.59
N GLU A 87 1.85 9.34 7.52
CA GLU A 87 2.82 10.40 7.22
C GLU A 87 4.21 9.92 7.63
N THR A 88 5.22 10.36 6.90
CA THR A 88 6.61 10.11 7.26
C THR A 88 7.48 11.30 6.91
N GLU A 89 8.55 11.47 7.67
CA GLU A 89 9.61 12.42 7.33
C GLU A 89 10.84 11.70 6.77
N ASN A 90 10.81 10.36 6.83
CA ASN A 90 11.92 9.54 6.37
C ASN A 90 11.77 9.22 4.88
N ILE A 91 12.88 8.85 4.25
CA ILE A 91 12.89 8.46 2.85
C ILE A 91 13.11 6.97 2.76
N ALA A 92 12.16 6.25 2.15
CA ALA A 92 12.37 4.87 1.79
C ALA A 92 13.08 4.86 0.45
N SER A 93 14.23 4.20 0.38
CA SER A 93 15.04 4.16 -0.84
C SER A 93 15.22 2.74 -1.38
N GLU A 94 14.89 1.74 -0.57
CA GLU A 94 15.04 0.33 -0.99
C GLU A 94 14.01 -0.54 -0.28
N SER A 95 13.76 -1.70 -0.84
CA SER A 95 12.79 -2.65 -0.32
C SER A 95 13.26 -4.07 -0.53
N THR A 96 12.86 -4.97 0.38
CA THR A 96 13.14 -6.40 0.23
C THR A 96 12.20 -7.07 -0.77
N ASP A 97 10.97 -6.55 -0.93
CA ASP A 97 9.93 -7.18 -1.76
C ASP A 97 9.64 -6.45 -3.06
N HIS A 98 10.27 -5.30 -3.28
CA HIS A 98 10.01 -4.44 -4.43
C HIS A 98 11.31 -4.13 -5.15
N ASP A 99 11.25 -3.93 -6.45
CA ASP A 99 12.43 -3.58 -7.24
C ASP A 99 12.52 -2.09 -7.55
N GLN A 100 11.44 -1.34 -7.33
CA GLN A 100 11.45 0.12 -7.46
C GLN A 100 10.49 0.76 -6.47
N LEU A 101 10.86 1.94 -6.01
CA LEU A 101 10.05 2.78 -5.13
C LEU A 101 9.93 4.14 -5.81
N GLN A 102 8.71 4.72 -5.79
CA GLN A 102 8.48 6.04 -6.37
C GLN A 102 7.59 6.89 -5.47
N TRP A 103 7.95 8.15 -5.33
CA TRP A 103 7.11 9.14 -4.69
C TRP A 103 6.39 9.90 -5.80
N VAL A 104 5.05 9.83 -5.81
CA VAL A 104 4.26 10.36 -6.91
C VAL A 104 3.15 11.27 -6.39
N LYS A 105 2.66 12.14 -7.26
CA LYS A 105 1.50 12.97 -6.93
C LYS A 105 0.25 12.11 -6.92
N VAL A 106 -0.67 12.41 -6.01
CA VAL A 106 -1.96 11.70 -5.96
C VAL A 106 -2.64 11.75 -7.32
N SER A 107 -2.64 12.92 -7.97
CA SER A 107 -3.29 13.08 -9.27
C SER A 107 -2.72 12.21 -10.38
N ASP A 108 -1.50 11.71 -10.20
CA ASP A 108 -0.82 10.89 -11.22
C ASP A 108 -0.93 9.38 -10.95
N LEU A 109 -1.57 8.98 -9.84
CA LEU A 109 -1.60 7.57 -9.45
C LEU A 109 -2.11 6.63 -10.53
N LEU A 110 -3.15 7.02 -11.28
CA LEU A 110 -3.72 6.15 -12.31
C LEU A 110 -2.89 6.08 -13.58
N ASP A 111 -1.81 6.85 -13.67
CA ASP A 111 -0.86 6.77 -14.78
C ASP A 111 0.09 5.59 -14.59
N TRP A 112 0.14 5.02 -13.39
CA TRP A 112 0.99 3.88 -13.08
C TRP A 112 0.20 2.59 -13.18
N LYS A 113 0.89 1.48 -13.47
CA LYS A 113 0.25 0.17 -13.58
C LYS A 113 -0.01 -0.39 -12.17
N LEU A 114 -1.09 0.06 -11.54
CA LEU A 114 -1.43 -0.37 -10.19
C LEU A 114 -2.04 -1.76 -10.18
N ALA A 115 -1.75 -2.52 -9.12
CA ALA A 115 -2.40 -3.80 -8.88
C ALA A 115 -3.92 -3.58 -8.78
N PRO A 116 -4.73 -4.53 -9.26
CA PRO A 116 -6.19 -4.35 -9.31
C PRO A 116 -6.83 -3.95 -7.99
N ALA A 117 -6.38 -4.54 -6.86
CA ALA A 117 -6.94 -4.22 -5.56
C ALA A 117 -6.65 -2.78 -5.11
N ASP A 118 -5.58 -2.18 -5.63
CA ASP A 118 -5.15 -0.83 -5.26
C ASP A 118 -5.84 0.26 -6.07
N ILE A 119 -6.40 -0.09 -7.22
CA ILE A 119 -7.06 0.89 -8.11
C ILE A 119 -8.22 1.62 -7.42
N PRO A 120 -9.15 0.94 -6.73
CA PRO A 120 -10.23 1.65 -6.06
C PRO A 120 -9.74 2.63 -4.99
N ILE A 121 -8.65 2.28 -4.31
CA ILE A 121 -8.04 3.15 -3.30
C ILE A 121 -7.48 4.40 -3.96
N ALA A 122 -6.75 4.23 -5.08
CA ALA A 122 -6.19 5.36 -5.82
C ALA A 122 -7.28 6.29 -6.33
N LYS A 123 -8.38 5.73 -6.84
CA LYS A 123 -9.50 6.54 -7.32
C LYS A 123 -10.11 7.36 -6.20
N LYS A 124 -10.29 6.76 -5.03
CA LYS A 124 -10.85 7.48 -3.87
C LYS A 124 -9.90 8.57 -3.40
N LEU A 125 -8.59 8.31 -3.41
CA LEU A 125 -7.59 9.32 -3.06
C LEU A 125 -7.65 10.50 -3.99
N ILE A 126 -7.70 10.25 -5.30
CA ILE A 126 -7.78 11.32 -6.29
C ILE A 126 -9.02 12.16 -6.08
N GLU A 127 -10.13 11.52 -5.75
CA GLU A 127 -11.39 12.22 -5.49
C GLU A 127 -11.33 13.10 -4.25
N GLU A 128 -10.72 12.60 -3.16
CA GLU A 128 -10.71 13.31 -1.87
C GLU A 128 -9.55 14.29 -1.70
N PHE A 129 -8.45 14.04 -2.38
CA PHE A 129 -7.26 14.90 -2.26
C PHE A 129 -7.03 15.72 -3.53
N LYS A 130 -8.10 16.29 -4.05
CA LYS A 130 -8.03 17.23 -5.16
C LYS A 130 -7.37 18.52 -4.67
N GLY A 131 -6.21 18.80 -5.20
CA GLY A 131 -5.55 19.99 -4.70
C GLY A 131 -4.77 20.71 -5.73
#